data_57249327f25566d0aef5382294185b31
#
_entry.id   57249327f25566d0aef5382294185b31
#
_cell.length_a   1.000
_cell.length_b   1.000
_cell.length_c   1.000
_cell.angle_alpha   90.00
_cell.angle_beta   90.00
_cell.angle_gamma   90.00
#
_symmetry.space_group_name_H-M   'P 1'
#
loop_
_entity.id
_entity.type
_entity.pdbx_description
1 polymer ?
#
loop_
_entity_poly.entity_id
_entity_poly.type
_entity_poly.pdbx_seq_one_letter_code
_entity_poly.pdbx_strand_id
1 'polypeptide(L)'
;HCNPIILQSVQTQDGTEVEIPSADCKQVISSDVADGVSSILSTVMTQGTGTPARLPDGRPQAGKTGTTNNTQSVWFAGYTPDMAGVAYIAADVTSSRFKGKESKPIVGLRMSTGKVLEGSGGHDAGGIWKSAMSEALKDIPASNFQEPNKRILEGEKVPVPNVAGMTEEQARQTLEAEGFSVGRTEQFSPQPAGTYLGKVFPSTRAAKYSTVQLVYSKGPIPTDTPTVAPGQPGQPSAPATPEGER
;
A
#
# COMPACT_ATOMS: atom_id res chain seq x y z
N HIS A 1 -12.47 13.44 -16.50
CA HIS A 1 -11.50 14.53 -16.71
C HIS A 1 -12.20 15.78 -17.20
N CYS A 2 -11.92 16.91 -16.54
CA CYS A 2 -12.43 18.23 -16.93
C CYS A 2 -11.24 19.14 -17.23
N ASN A 3 -11.41 20.05 -18.15
CA ASN A 3 -10.45 21.14 -18.35
C ASN A 3 -10.49 22.06 -17.12
N PRO A 4 -9.34 22.45 -16.53
CA PRO A 4 -9.34 23.38 -15.41
C PRO A 4 -9.82 24.76 -15.87
N ILE A 5 -10.79 25.30 -15.14
CA ILE A 5 -11.27 26.66 -15.31
C ILE A 5 -11.17 27.41 -13.99
N ILE A 6 -10.74 28.66 -14.02
CA ILE A 6 -10.56 29.51 -12.83
C ILE A 6 -11.63 30.61 -12.74
N LEU A 7 -12.43 30.78 -13.79
CA LEU A 7 -13.51 31.75 -13.83
C LEU A 7 -14.86 31.04 -13.69
N GLN A 8 -15.71 31.49 -12.77
CA GLN A 8 -17.07 30.98 -12.61
C GLN A 8 -18.07 31.81 -13.41
N SER A 9 -17.90 33.12 -13.42
CA SER A 9 -18.68 34.04 -14.22
C SER A 9 -17.90 35.31 -14.48
N VAL A 10 -18.18 35.98 -15.57
CA VAL A 10 -17.69 37.33 -15.89
C VAL A 10 -18.88 38.15 -16.34
N GLN A 11 -19.01 39.35 -15.75
CA GLN A 11 -20.03 40.31 -16.14
C GLN A 11 -19.37 41.64 -16.51
N THR A 12 -19.91 42.27 -17.53
CA THR A 12 -19.56 43.63 -17.89
C THR A 12 -20.16 44.60 -16.90
N GLN A 13 -19.74 45.88 -16.95
CA GLN A 13 -20.21 46.92 -16.01
C GLN A 13 -21.73 47.17 -16.08
N ASP A 14 -22.37 46.90 -17.21
CA ASP A 14 -23.82 46.98 -17.42
C ASP A 14 -24.56 45.71 -16.99
N GLY A 15 -23.89 44.73 -16.44
CA GLY A 15 -24.46 43.47 -15.93
C GLY A 15 -24.64 42.37 -16.99
N THR A 16 -24.14 42.60 -18.22
CA THR A 16 -24.20 41.56 -19.28
C THR A 16 -23.22 40.45 -18.96
N GLU A 17 -23.69 39.19 -18.97
CA GLU A 17 -22.83 38.02 -18.80
C GLU A 17 -21.95 37.78 -20.02
N VAL A 18 -20.66 37.54 -19.80
CA VAL A 18 -19.70 37.17 -20.85
C VAL A 18 -19.54 35.66 -20.82
N GLU A 19 -19.61 35.03 -21.99
CA GLU A 19 -19.37 33.61 -22.14
C GLU A 19 -17.95 33.26 -21.72
N ILE A 20 -17.81 32.29 -20.83
CA ILE A 20 -16.53 31.74 -20.37
C ILE A 20 -16.33 30.33 -20.91
N PRO A 21 -15.07 29.86 -21.05
CA PRO A 21 -14.80 28.50 -21.49
C PRO A 21 -15.47 27.45 -20.60
N SER A 22 -16.08 26.44 -21.20
CA SER A 22 -16.63 25.28 -20.51
C SER A 22 -15.53 24.36 -19.99
N ALA A 23 -15.78 23.71 -18.86
CA ALA A 23 -14.87 22.66 -18.34
C ALA A 23 -14.77 21.42 -19.23
N ASP A 24 -15.69 21.25 -20.18
CA ASP A 24 -15.71 20.11 -21.14
C ASP A 24 -15.36 18.76 -20.48
N CYS A 25 -16.10 18.41 -19.44
CA CYS A 25 -15.88 17.21 -18.67
C CYS A 25 -16.16 15.94 -19.47
N LYS A 26 -15.24 15.00 -19.49
CA LYS A 26 -15.36 13.70 -20.15
C LYS A 26 -15.06 12.56 -19.20
N GLN A 27 -15.86 11.49 -19.28
CA GLN A 27 -15.57 10.26 -18.55
C GLN A 27 -14.42 9.53 -19.24
N VAL A 28 -13.25 9.49 -18.63
CA VAL A 28 -12.02 8.90 -19.21
C VAL A 28 -11.63 7.56 -18.59
N ILE A 29 -12.12 7.26 -17.36
CA ILE A 29 -11.98 5.98 -16.69
C ILE A 29 -13.32 5.61 -16.04
N SER A 30 -13.60 4.31 -15.87
CA SER A 30 -14.82 3.91 -15.16
C SER A 30 -14.78 4.31 -13.68
N SER A 31 -15.95 4.52 -13.09
CA SER A 31 -16.09 4.77 -11.64
C SER A 31 -15.47 3.64 -10.83
N ASP A 32 -15.73 2.38 -11.18
CA ASP A 32 -15.16 1.21 -10.49
C ASP A 32 -13.63 1.26 -10.40
N VAL A 33 -12.95 1.69 -11.49
CA VAL A 33 -11.48 1.85 -11.49
C VAL A 33 -11.06 3.02 -10.60
N ALA A 34 -11.77 4.14 -10.67
CA ALA A 34 -11.47 5.32 -9.84
C ALA A 34 -11.64 5.00 -8.34
N ASP A 35 -12.72 4.29 -7.99
CA ASP A 35 -13.01 3.88 -6.61
C ASP A 35 -11.96 2.87 -6.10
N GLY A 36 -11.56 1.91 -6.94
CA GLY A 36 -10.47 0.98 -6.64
C GLY A 36 -9.14 1.68 -6.37
N VAL A 37 -8.77 2.66 -7.21
CA VAL A 37 -7.57 3.47 -7.02
C VAL A 37 -7.66 4.28 -5.73
N SER A 38 -8.79 4.91 -5.45
CA SER A 38 -9.01 5.69 -4.22
C SER A 38 -8.89 4.83 -2.97
N SER A 39 -9.43 3.61 -3.00
CA SER A 39 -9.29 2.64 -1.91
C SER A 39 -7.83 2.28 -1.64
N ILE A 40 -7.04 2.00 -2.68
CA ILE A 40 -5.61 1.71 -2.54
C ILE A 40 -4.85 2.95 -2.02
N LEU A 41 -5.10 4.13 -2.58
CA LEU A 41 -4.41 5.36 -2.17
C LEU A 41 -4.81 5.82 -0.76
N SER A 42 -5.96 5.42 -0.25
CA SER A 42 -6.36 5.66 1.15
C SER A 42 -5.46 4.89 2.13
N THR A 43 -4.91 3.73 1.75
CA THR A 43 -3.97 2.99 2.61
C THR A 43 -2.65 3.74 2.80
N VAL A 44 -2.24 4.57 1.83
CA VAL A 44 -1.05 5.43 1.95
C VAL A 44 -1.22 6.44 3.09
N MET A 45 -2.46 6.90 3.31
CA MET A 45 -2.80 7.85 4.37
C MET A 45 -2.95 7.19 5.75
N THR A 46 -3.32 5.91 5.80
CA THR A 46 -3.59 5.20 7.06
C THR A 46 -2.38 4.41 7.58
N GLN A 47 -1.62 3.80 6.69
CA GLN A 47 -0.53 2.86 7.01
C GLN A 47 0.78 3.14 6.24
N GLY A 48 0.74 4.07 5.28
CA GLY A 48 1.85 4.35 4.38
C GLY A 48 2.57 5.66 4.65
N THR A 49 3.36 6.08 3.68
CA THR A 49 4.21 7.28 3.71
C THR A 49 3.45 8.61 3.78
N GLY A 50 2.13 8.59 3.55
CA GLY A 50 1.25 9.75 3.65
C GLY A 50 0.69 10.01 5.05
N THR A 51 0.91 9.10 6.01
CA THR A 51 0.38 9.23 7.38
C THR A 51 0.64 10.59 8.03
N PRO A 52 1.81 11.25 7.88
CA PRO A 52 2.06 12.57 8.47
C PRO A 52 1.19 13.68 7.86
N ALA A 53 0.73 13.49 6.62
CA ALA A 53 -0.11 14.45 5.91
C ALA A 53 -1.61 14.33 6.22
N ARG A 54 -2.04 13.38 7.08
CA ARG A 54 -3.46 13.18 7.42
C ARG A 54 -4.12 14.44 7.93
N LEU A 55 -5.32 14.73 7.40
CA LEU A 55 -6.17 15.81 7.87
C LEU A 55 -6.67 15.50 9.29
N PRO A 56 -6.72 16.51 10.18
CA PRO A 56 -7.01 16.30 11.59
C PRO A 56 -8.47 15.96 11.89
N ASP A 57 -9.40 16.30 10.99
CA ASP A 57 -10.84 16.06 11.14
C ASP A 57 -11.26 14.61 10.82
N GLY A 58 -10.32 13.78 10.38
CA GLY A 58 -10.57 12.36 10.12
C GLY A 58 -11.38 12.04 8.87
N ARG A 59 -11.67 13.05 8.01
CA ARG A 59 -12.42 12.82 6.76
C ARG A 59 -11.71 11.84 5.84
N PRO A 60 -12.45 11.11 5.00
CA PRO A 60 -11.87 10.21 3.99
C PRO A 60 -10.91 10.97 3.08
N GLN A 61 -9.73 10.39 2.89
CA GLN A 61 -8.65 11.00 2.13
C GLN A 61 -7.75 9.96 1.50
N ALA A 62 -7.22 10.27 0.34
CA ALA A 62 -6.32 9.44 -0.42
C ALA A 62 -5.14 10.29 -0.91
N GLY A 63 -4.00 9.66 -1.15
CA GLY A 63 -2.84 10.43 -1.60
C GLY A 63 -1.62 9.60 -1.92
N LYS A 64 -0.61 10.27 -2.46
CA LYS A 64 0.68 9.65 -2.81
C LYS A 64 1.82 10.63 -2.59
N THR A 65 2.87 10.15 -1.94
CA THR A 65 4.14 10.86 -1.83
C THR A 65 4.98 10.69 -3.09
N GLY A 66 5.79 11.67 -3.41
CA GLY A 66 6.82 11.60 -4.45
C GLY A 66 8.15 12.13 -3.92
N THR A 67 9.24 11.52 -4.34
CA THR A 67 10.60 11.97 -4.05
C THR A 67 11.45 11.73 -5.30
N THR A 68 12.12 12.76 -5.80
CA THR A 68 13.02 12.62 -6.94
C THR A 68 14.35 11.99 -6.51
N ASN A 69 15.10 11.48 -7.48
CA ASN A 69 16.44 10.98 -7.25
C ASN A 69 17.29 12.06 -6.55
N ASN A 70 18.14 11.62 -5.62
CA ASN A 70 18.97 12.51 -4.79
C ASN A 70 18.16 13.54 -3.97
N THR A 71 16.88 13.32 -3.75
CA THR A 71 16.01 14.15 -2.91
C THR A 71 16.05 15.65 -3.33
N GLN A 72 16.07 15.93 -4.63
CA GLN A 72 16.09 17.30 -5.15
C GLN A 72 14.72 17.97 -5.06
N SER A 73 13.65 17.17 -5.06
CA SER A 73 12.31 17.62 -4.76
C SER A 73 11.49 16.53 -4.06
N VAL A 74 10.53 16.97 -3.28
CA VAL A 74 9.54 16.11 -2.64
C VAL A 74 8.15 16.63 -2.95
N TRP A 75 7.21 15.70 -3.09
CA TRP A 75 5.86 15.94 -3.54
C TRP A 75 4.86 15.24 -2.65
N PHE A 76 3.71 15.82 -2.54
CA PHE A 76 2.52 15.18 -2.01
C PHE A 76 1.32 15.56 -2.86
N ALA A 77 0.68 14.60 -3.51
CA ALA A 77 -0.60 14.75 -4.18
C ALA A 77 -1.65 14.01 -3.36
N GLY A 78 -2.68 14.71 -2.91
CA GLY A 78 -3.73 14.14 -2.09
C GLY A 78 -5.10 14.74 -2.40
N TYR A 79 -6.14 14.02 -2.04
CA TYR A 79 -7.52 14.44 -2.28
C TYR A 79 -8.47 13.83 -1.24
N THR A 80 -9.58 14.50 -1.08
CA THR A 80 -10.81 14.01 -0.45
C THR A 80 -11.86 13.82 -1.54
N PRO A 81 -13.04 13.26 -1.26
CA PRO A 81 -14.12 13.28 -2.24
C PRO A 81 -14.51 14.69 -2.72
N ASP A 82 -14.20 15.71 -1.92
CA ASP A 82 -14.67 17.08 -2.13
C ASP A 82 -13.61 17.99 -2.79
N MET A 83 -12.32 17.71 -2.62
CA MET A 83 -11.23 18.57 -3.08
C MET A 83 -9.92 17.81 -3.30
N ALA A 84 -9.17 18.21 -4.31
CA ALA A 84 -7.82 17.71 -4.59
C ALA A 84 -6.79 18.84 -4.46
N GLY A 85 -5.58 18.48 -4.03
CA GLY A 85 -4.47 19.40 -3.92
C GLY A 85 -3.13 18.74 -4.12
N VAL A 86 -2.14 19.52 -4.55
CA VAL A 86 -0.75 19.09 -4.69
C VAL A 86 0.14 20.09 -4.00
N ALA A 87 1.10 19.61 -3.25
CA ALA A 87 2.18 20.43 -2.69
C ALA A 87 3.53 19.84 -3.08
N TYR A 88 4.51 20.72 -3.30
CA TYR A 88 5.87 20.26 -3.56
C TYR A 88 6.89 21.25 -3.01
N ILE A 89 8.08 20.75 -2.73
CA ILE A 89 9.26 21.54 -2.40
C ILE A 89 10.38 21.08 -3.34
N ALA A 90 11.03 22.03 -3.97
CA ALA A 90 12.16 21.76 -4.86
C ALA A 90 13.35 22.67 -4.52
N ALA A 91 14.56 22.20 -4.77
CA ALA A 91 15.75 23.00 -4.67
C ALA A 91 15.78 24.05 -5.80
N ASP A 92 16.02 25.30 -5.47
CA ASP A 92 16.40 26.29 -6.48
C ASP A 92 17.82 25.98 -6.97
N VAL A 93 17.88 25.32 -8.11
CA VAL A 93 19.15 24.88 -8.71
C VAL A 93 20.05 26.03 -9.18
N THR A 94 19.51 27.23 -9.30
CA THR A 94 20.25 28.45 -9.67
C THR A 94 20.92 29.12 -8.47
N SER A 95 20.51 28.75 -7.25
CA SER A 95 21.06 29.28 -6.01
C SER A 95 22.57 29.07 -5.93
N SER A 96 23.29 30.06 -5.42
CA SER A 96 24.74 30.02 -5.16
C SER A 96 25.14 28.83 -4.28
N ARG A 97 24.27 28.37 -3.39
CA ARG A 97 24.46 27.19 -2.54
C ARG A 97 24.75 25.92 -3.34
N PHE A 98 24.18 25.79 -4.53
CA PHE A 98 24.30 24.59 -5.38
C PHE A 98 25.24 24.78 -6.58
N LYS A 99 25.86 25.96 -6.73
CA LYS A 99 26.78 26.23 -7.82
C LYS A 99 27.91 25.20 -7.83
N GLY A 100 28.11 24.55 -8.98
CA GLY A 100 29.17 23.54 -9.18
C GLY A 100 28.90 22.17 -8.52
N LYS A 101 27.72 21.94 -7.93
CA LYS A 101 27.34 20.66 -7.34
C LYS A 101 26.49 19.84 -8.31
N GLU A 102 26.81 18.55 -8.48
CA GLU A 102 26.01 17.62 -9.29
C GLU A 102 24.69 17.29 -8.59
N SER A 103 24.74 16.99 -7.30
CA SER A 103 23.56 16.70 -6.48
C SER A 103 23.13 17.92 -5.68
N LYS A 104 21.83 18.20 -5.69
CA LYS A 104 21.22 19.38 -5.07
C LYS A 104 20.07 18.97 -4.13
N PRO A 105 20.35 18.15 -3.09
CA PRO A 105 19.33 17.67 -2.19
C PRO A 105 18.73 18.80 -1.37
N ILE A 106 17.44 18.71 -1.10
CA ILE A 106 16.74 19.62 -0.19
C ILE A 106 16.90 19.23 1.29
N VAL A 107 17.37 18.03 1.57
CA VAL A 107 17.61 17.53 2.95
C VAL A 107 18.54 18.48 3.68
N GLY A 108 18.18 18.84 4.91
CA GLY A 108 18.95 19.77 5.76
C GLY A 108 18.84 21.24 5.36
N LEU A 109 18.06 21.62 4.34
CA LEU A 109 17.80 23.00 4.04
C LEU A 109 16.87 23.61 5.11
N ARG A 110 17.22 24.78 5.61
CA ARG A 110 16.38 25.54 6.53
C ARG A 110 15.48 26.48 5.73
N MET A 111 14.17 26.37 5.94
CA MET A 111 13.16 27.29 5.39
C MET A 111 13.15 28.62 6.16
N SER A 112 12.54 29.65 5.59
CA SER A 112 12.33 30.96 6.24
C SER A 112 11.54 30.86 7.56
N THR A 113 10.67 29.84 7.68
CA THR A 113 9.92 29.50 8.89
C THR A 113 10.79 28.88 10.01
N GLY A 114 12.07 28.63 9.75
CA GLY A 114 12.99 27.95 10.67
C GLY A 114 12.95 26.43 10.58
N LYS A 115 11.98 25.83 9.89
CA LYS A 115 11.90 24.37 9.69
C LYS A 115 13.09 23.87 8.86
N VAL A 116 13.69 22.76 9.27
CA VAL A 116 14.71 22.05 8.51
C VAL A 116 14.01 20.92 7.73
N LEU A 117 14.29 20.83 6.43
CA LEU A 117 13.68 19.83 5.56
C LEU A 117 14.32 18.46 5.78
N GLU A 118 13.47 17.45 5.88
CA GLU A 118 13.85 16.03 6.03
C GLU A 118 14.03 15.32 4.68
N GLY A 119 13.52 15.91 3.60
CA GLY A 119 13.47 15.28 2.28
C GLY A 119 12.32 14.27 2.14
N SER A 120 11.27 14.46 2.91
CA SER A 120 10.12 13.56 2.98
C SER A 120 8.89 14.15 2.29
N GLY A 121 8.34 13.41 1.32
CA GLY A 121 7.08 13.78 0.67
C GLY A 121 5.92 13.85 1.67
N GLY A 122 5.87 12.97 2.66
CA GLY A 122 4.81 12.95 3.67
C GLY A 122 4.93 14.03 4.72
N HIS A 123 6.15 14.28 5.24
CA HIS A 123 6.39 15.27 6.29
C HIS A 123 6.53 16.70 5.74
N ASP A 124 7.33 16.88 4.68
CA ASP A 124 7.64 18.22 4.19
C ASP A 124 6.53 18.74 3.26
N ALA A 125 6.35 18.13 2.10
CA ALA A 125 5.30 18.50 1.15
C ALA A 125 3.90 18.20 1.70
N GLY A 126 3.73 17.05 2.36
CA GLY A 126 2.48 16.64 3.00
C GLY A 126 2.04 17.60 4.12
N GLY A 127 2.99 18.20 4.85
CA GLY A 127 2.69 19.21 5.86
C GLY A 127 2.10 20.48 5.24
N ILE A 128 2.60 20.91 4.09
CA ILE A 128 2.04 22.06 3.33
C ILE A 128 0.64 21.72 2.84
N TRP A 129 0.48 20.54 2.21
CA TRP A 129 -0.80 20.03 1.73
C TRP A 129 -1.83 19.99 2.86
N LYS A 130 -1.47 19.39 4.00
CA LYS A 130 -2.33 19.30 5.18
C LYS A 130 -2.82 20.66 5.65
N SER A 131 -1.93 21.63 5.77
CA SER A 131 -2.30 23.00 6.22
C SER A 131 -3.25 23.67 5.24
N ALA A 132 -2.95 23.62 3.94
CA ALA A 132 -3.78 24.21 2.91
C ALA A 132 -5.17 23.55 2.81
N MET A 133 -5.21 22.22 2.81
CA MET A 133 -6.47 21.49 2.70
C MET A 133 -7.32 21.61 3.96
N SER A 134 -6.71 21.67 5.15
CA SER A 134 -7.46 21.90 6.40
C SER A 134 -8.17 23.24 6.39
N GLU A 135 -7.53 24.27 5.89
CA GLU A 135 -8.17 25.61 5.79
C GLU A 135 -9.23 25.64 4.68
N ALA A 136 -8.92 25.08 3.51
CA ALA A 136 -9.84 25.08 2.38
C ALA A 136 -11.11 24.25 2.62
N LEU A 137 -11.03 23.23 3.46
CA LEU A 137 -12.13 22.29 3.72
C LEU A 137 -12.88 22.56 5.03
N LYS A 138 -12.49 23.57 5.81
CA LYS A 138 -13.05 23.80 7.16
C LYS A 138 -14.57 23.95 7.20
N ASP A 139 -15.14 24.58 6.18
CA ASP A 139 -16.57 24.86 6.07
C ASP A 139 -17.29 23.91 5.10
N ILE A 140 -16.59 22.90 4.60
CA ILE A 140 -17.15 21.89 3.68
C ILE A 140 -17.42 20.61 4.45
N PRO A 141 -18.69 20.16 4.51
CA PRO A 141 -19.04 18.87 5.12
C PRO A 141 -18.24 17.71 4.47
N ALA A 142 -17.77 16.78 5.30
CA ALA A 142 -17.03 15.64 4.79
C ALA A 142 -17.91 14.65 4.03
N SER A 143 -17.52 14.32 2.80
CA SER A 143 -18.11 13.26 1.99
C SER A 143 -17.32 11.97 2.11
N ASN A 144 -17.91 10.84 1.66
CA ASN A 144 -17.25 9.55 1.64
C ASN A 144 -16.87 9.14 0.22
N PHE A 145 -15.74 8.44 0.07
CA PHE A 145 -15.46 7.72 -1.17
C PHE A 145 -16.49 6.60 -1.37
N GLN A 146 -16.79 6.30 -2.61
CA GLN A 146 -17.58 5.12 -2.92
C GLN A 146 -16.73 3.86 -2.63
N GLU A 147 -17.38 2.85 -2.08
CA GLU A 147 -16.70 1.57 -1.90
C GLU A 147 -16.44 0.92 -3.27
N PRO A 148 -15.22 0.47 -3.51
CA PRO A 148 -14.89 -0.16 -4.78
C PRO A 148 -15.62 -1.50 -4.92
N ASN A 149 -16.00 -1.83 -6.15
CA ASN A 149 -16.56 -3.13 -6.47
C ASN A 149 -15.57 -4.24 -6.09
N LYS A 150 -16.05 -5.28 -5.40
CA LYS A 150 -15.22 -6.44 -4.99
C LYS A 150 -14.45 -7.06 -6.15
N ARG A 151 -15.04 -7.10 -7.35
CA ARG A 151 -14.38 -7.60 -8.56
C ARG A 151 -13.13 -6.80 -8.92
N ILE A 152 -13.13 -5.48 -8.68
CA ILE A 152 -11.95 -4.64 -8.91
C ILE A 152 -10.88 -4.91 -7.86
N LEU A 153 -11.26 -5.03 -6.58
CA LEU A 153 -10.32 -5.32 -5.49
C LEU A 153 -9.70 -6.72 -5.58
N GLU A 154 -10.50 -7.72 -5.93
CA GLU A 154 -10.07 -9.11 -6.01
C GLU A 154 -9.45 -9.47 -7.36
N GLY A 155 -9.62 -8.62 -8.38
CA GLY A 155 -9.26 -8.88 -9.76
C GLY A 155 -10.20 -9.88 -10.46
N GLU A 156 -10.11 -9.94 -11.77
CA GLU A 156 -10.82 -10.96 -12.56
C GLU A 156 -10.18 -12.32 -12.30
N LYS A 157 -10.95 -13.25 -11.70
CA LYS A 157 -10.47 -14.60 -11.43
C LYS A 157 -10.57 -15.47 -12.69
N VAL A 158 -9.45 -16.01 -13.09
CA VAL A 158 -9.33 -16.96 -14.23
C VAL A 158 -9.00 -18.36 -13.71
N PRO A 159 -9.32 -19.43 -14.47
CA PRO A 159 -8.93 -20.78 -14.09
C PRO A 159 -7.41 -20.90 -13.94
N VAL A 160 -6.96 -21.61 -12.90
CA VAL A 160 -5.55 -21.98 -12.76
C VAL A 160 -5.32 -23.27 -13.52
N PRO A 161 -4.29 -23.37 -14.39
CA PRO A 161 -3.97 -24.62 -15.11
C PRO A 161 -3.76 -25.80 -14.16
N ASN A 162 -4.21 -26.97 -14.59
CA ASN A 162 -3.92 -28.20 -13.87
C ASN A 162 -2.46 -28.63 -14.12
N VAL A 163 -1.67 -28.70 -13.06
CA VAL A 163 -0.25 -29.06 -13.11
C VAL A 163 0.04 -30.47 -12.57
N ALA A 164 -1.00 -31.26 -12.29
CA ALA A 164 -0.84 -32.62 -11.78
C ALA A 164 -0.05 -33.47 -12.78
N GLY A 165 0.98 -34.17 -12.29
CA GLY A 165 1.86 -35.02 -13.11
C GLY A 165 2.95 -34.24 -13.91
N MET A 166 3.00 -32.95 -13.84
CA MET A 166 4.07 -32.13 -14.44
C MET A 166 5.29 -32.07 -13.53
N THR A 167 6.46 -31.91 -14.13
CA THR A 167 7.67 -31.52 -13.39
C THR A 167 7.52 -30.08 -12.89
N GLU A 168 8.35 -29.69 -11.93
CA GLU A 168 8.36 -28.31 -11.42
C GLU A 168 8.52 -27.29 -12.55
N GLU A 169 9.47 -27.52 -13.44
CA GLU A 169 9.76 -26.63 -14.56
C GLU A 169 8.59 -26.53 -15.56
N GLN A 170 7.96 -27.65 -15.89
CA GLN A 170 6.78 -27.66 -16.75
C GLN A 170 5.60 -26.91 -16.11
N ALA A 171 5.37 -27.12 -14.81
CA ALA A 171 4.33 -26.41 -14.06
C ALA A 171 4.57 -24.89 -14.05
N ARG A 172 5.80 -24.47 -13.82
CA ARG A 172 6.20 -23.05 -13.87
C ARG A 172 5.92 -22.45 -15.23
N GLN A 173 6.42 -23.05 -16.30
CA GLN A 173 6.22 -22.55 -17.66
C GLN A 173 4.74 -22.48 -18.05
N THR A 174 3.94 -23.49 -17.65
CA THR A 174 2.50 -23.51 -17.92
C THR A 174 1.78 -22.35 -17.22
N LEU A 175 2.12 -22.07 -15.96
CA LEU A 175 1.53 -20.98 -15.20
C LEU A 175 1.93 -19.61 -15.76
N GLU A 176 3.21 -19.44 -16.08
CA GLU A 176 3.74 -18.19 -16.65
C GLU A 176 3.17 -17.90 -18.04
N ALA A 177 2.95 -18.92 -18.87
CA ALA A 177 2.29 -18.77 -20.17
C ALA A 177 0.85 -18.26 -20.07
N GLU A 178 0.13 -18.58 -18.99
CA GLU A 178 -1.21 -18.07 -18.68
C GLU A 178 -1.17 -16.72 -17.95
N GLY A 179 0.02 -16.13 -17.78
CA GLY A 179 0.22 -14.80 -17.20
C GLY A 179 0.26 -14.76 -15.68
N PHE A 180 0.40 -15.91 -15.00
CA PHE A 180 0.61 -15.94 -13.55
C PHE A 180 2.07 -15.71 -13.19
N SER A 181 2.31 -15.05 -12.07
CA SER A 181 3.62 -15.13 -11.39
C SER A 181 3.70 -16.41 -10.58
N VAL A 182 4.89 -17.01 -10.49
CA VAL A 182 5.05 -18.29 -9.77
C VAL A 182 5.85 -18.08 -8.49
N GLY A 183 5.21 -18.42 -7.37
CA GLY A 183 5.81 -18.43 -6.04
C GLY A 183 6.04 -19.85 -5.50
N ARG A 184 6.44 -19.92 -4.24
CA ARG A 184 6.66 -21.17 -3.51
C ARG A 184 5.92 -21.14 -2.18
N THR A 185 5.26 -22.25 -1.85
CA THR A 185 4.71 -22.51 -0.51
C THR A 185 5.04 -23.93 -0.07
N GLU A 186 4.94 -24.19 1.22
CA GLU A 186 5.27 -25.50 1.78
C GLU A 186 4.12 -26.03 2.64
N GLN A 187 3.91 -27.33 2.58
CA GLN A 187 2.96 -28.04 3.44
C GLN A 187 3.56 -29.34 3.95
N PHE A 188 3.11 -29.83 5.09
CA PHE A 188 3.49 -31.16 5.56
C PHE A 188 3.01 -32.23 4.60
N SER A 189 3.87 -33.19 4.31
CA SER A 189 3.56 -34.34 3.45
C SER A 189 4.50 -35.51 3.81
N PRO A 190 4.14 -36.75 3.49
CA PRO A 190 5.04 -37.93 3.66
C PRO A 190 6.33 -37.87 2.84
N GLN A 191 6.38 -36.98 1.83
CA GLN A 191 7.55 -36.81 0.96
C GLN A 191 8.70 -36.11 1.71
N PRO A 192 9.96 -36.32 1.31
CA PRO A 192 11.08 -35.54 1.88
C PRO A 192 10.88 -34.03 1.74
N ALA A 193 11.39 -33.28 2.71
CA ALA A 193 11.33 -31.80 2.67
C ALA A 193 11.98 -31.26 1.40
N GLY A 194 11.37 -30.24 0.78
CA GLY A 194 11.82 -29.63 -0.46
C GLY A 194 11.33 -30.32 -1.74
N THR A 195 10.62 -31.44 -1.65
CA THR A 195 10.05 -32.13 -2.82
C THR A 195 8.85 -31.38 -3.37
N TYR A 196 8.82 -31.09 -4.68
CA TYR A 196 7.64 -30.55 -5.36
C TYR A 196 6.51 -31.57 -5.37
N LEU A 197 5.32 -31.18 -4.96
CA LEU A 197 4.19 -32.09 -4.77
C LEU A 197 3.23 -32.22 -5.96
N GLY A 198 3.57 -31.62 -7.12
CA GLY A 198 2.69 -31.62 -8.29
C GLY A 198 1.38 -30.85 -8.06
N LYS A 199 1.40 -29.84 -7.17
CA LYS A 199 0.23 -29.07 -6.76
C LYS A 199 0.54 -27.57 -6.75
N VAL A 200 -0.53 -26.78 -6.89
CA VAL A 200 -0.47 -25.32 -6.80
C VAL A 200 -1.52 -24.77 -5.82
N PHE A 201 -1.28 -23.59 -5.32
CA PHE A 201 -2.22 -22.85 -4.48
C PHE A 201 -2.32 -21.38 -4.94
N PRO A 202 -3.53 -20.87 -5.19
CA PRO A 202 -4.80 -21.60 -5.23
C PRO A 202 -4.86 -22.58 -6.41
N SER A 203 -5.67 -23.64 -6.31
CA SER A 203 -5.69 -24.74 -7.30
C SER A 203 -6.79 -24.66 -8.35
N THR A 204 -7.75 -23.74 -8.20
CA THR A 204 -8.93 -23.68 -9.09
C THR A 204 -9.02 -22.39 -9.87
N ARG A 205 -9.05 -21.26 -9.19
CA ARG A 205 -9.12 -19.94 -9.79
C ARG A 205 -8.24 -18.95 -9.01
N ALA A 206 -7.58 -18.05 -9.72
CA ALA A 206 -6.78 -16.97 -9.16
C ALA A 206 -7.04 -15.68 -9.95
N ALA A 207 -6.72 -14.52 -9.34
CA ALA A 207 -6.79 -13.27 -10.06
C ALA A 207 -5.78 -13.28 -11.22
N LYS A 208 -6.17 -12.79 -12.38
CA LYS A 208 -5.27 -12.64 -13.53
C LYS A 208 -4.02 -11.86 -13.12
N TYR A 209 -2.86 -12.30 -13.52
CA TYR A 209 -1.53 -11.74 -13.17
C TYR A 209 -1.15 -11.85 -11.68
N SER A 210 -1.92 -12.56 -10.85
CA SER A 210 -1.53 -12.80 -9.47
C SER A 210 -0.47 -13.91 -9.35
N THR A 211 0.05 -14.09 -8.15
CA THR A 211 1.01 -15.16 -7.86
C THR A 211 0.28 -16.45 -7.52
N VAL A 212 0.60 -17.52 -8.24
CA VAL A 212 0.22 -18.91 -7.93
C VAL A 212 1.42 -19.62 -7.33
N GLN A 213 1.22 -20.28 -6.20
CA GLN A 213 2.30 -20.92 -5.44
C GLN A 213 2.45 -22.39 -5.86
N LEU A 214 3.65 -22.81 -6.25
CA LEU A 214 4.01 -24.23 -6.31
C LEU A 214 4.14 -24.78 -4.89
N VAL A 215 3.56 -25.94 -4.64
CA VAL A 215 3.51 -26.55 -3.30
C VAL A 215 4.60 -27.58 -3.14
N TYR A 216 5.41 -27.41 -2.10
CA TYR A 216 6.51 -28.31 -1.75
C TYR A 216 6.25 -29.00 -0.42
N SER A 217 6.88 -30.14 -0.23
CA SER A 217 6.87 -30.86 1.04
C SER A 217 7.71 -30.12 2.07
N LYS A 218 7.17 -29.98 3.29
CA LYS A 218 7.89 -29.60 4.51
C LYS A 218 8.46 -30.82 5.26
N GLY A 219 8.26 -32.01 4.73
CA GLY A 219 8.50 -33.28 5.40
C GLY A 219 7.25 -33.79 6.12
N PRO A 220 7.34 -34.98 6.74
CA PRO A 220 6.25 -35.53 7.56
C PRO A 220 5.97 -34.65 8.77
N ILE A 221 4.74 -34.70 9.25
CA ILE A 221 4.35 -34.01 10.51
C ILE A 221 5.22 -34.56 11.64
N PRO A 222 5.91 -33.69 12.42
CA PRO A 222 6.64 -34.16 13.60
C PRO A 222 5.68 -34.88 14.55
N THR A 223 5.92 -36.16 14.76
CA THR A 223 5.23 -36.90 15.82
C THR A 223 5.98 -36.61 17.09
N ASP A 224 5.41 -35.76 17.97
CA ASP A 224 5.83 -35.65 19.34
C ASP A 224 5.51 -36.99 20.04
N THR A 225 6.39 -37.96 19.88
CA THR A 225 6.41 -39.12 20.76
C THR A 225 7.12 -38.64 22.03
N PRO A 226 6.45 -38.54 23.17
CA PRO A 226 7.15 -38.26 24.42
C PRO A 226 8.14 -39.40 24.62
N THR A 227 9.43 -39.07 24.58
CA THR A 227 10.49 -40.02 24.95
C THR A 227 10.33 -40.25 26.45
N VAL A 228 9.59 -41.28 26.81
CA VAL A 228 9.61 -41.80 28.18
C VAL A 228 11.01 -42.37 28.40
N ALA A 229 11.83 -41.64 29.13
CA ALA A 229 13.12 -42.15 29.58
C ALA A 229 12.88 -43.44 30.35
N PRO A 230 13.70 -44.50 30.13
CA PRO A 230 13.57 -45.74 30.90
C PRO A 230 13.70 -45.41 32.37
N GLY A 231 12.66 -45.70 33.16
CA GLY A 231 12.61 -45.43 34.58
C GLY A 231 13.76 -46.12 35.32
N GLN A 232 14.49 -45.37 36.11
CA GLN A 232 15.34 -45.95 37.16
C GLN A 232 14.47 -46.75 38.14
N PRO A 233 14.93 -47.94 38.62
CA PRO A 233 14.22 -48.68 39.61
C PRO A 233 14.11 -47.88 40.91
N GLY A 234 12.91 -47.79 41.45
CA GLY A 234 12.58 -46.99 42.62
C GLY A 234 13.37 -47.37 43.86
N GLN A 235 13.94 -46.38 44.54
CA GLN A 235 14.31 -46.50 45.92
C GLN A 235 13.05 -46.41 46.81
N PRO A 236 12.90 -47.24 47.83
CA PRO A 236 11.74 -47.15 48.72
C PRO A 236 11.78 -45.89 49.60
N SER A 237 10.70 -45.20 49.62
CA SER A 237 10.48 -44.00 50.46
C SER A 237 10.40 -44.40 51.94
N ALA A 238 11.17 -43.76 52.81
CA ALA A 238 11.07 -43.86 54.25
C ALA A 238 9.77 -43.17 54.75
N PRO A 239 9.15 -43.62 55.83
CA PRO A 239 7.88 -43.11 56.32
C PRO A 239 8.04 -41.73 56.98
N ALA A 240 7.09 -40.83 56.69
CA ALA A 240 6.99 -39.50 57.26
C ALA A 240 6.62 -39.60 58.76
N THR A 241 7.35 -38.88 59.56
CA THR A 241 7.04 -38.61 61.00
C THR A 241 6.05 -37.45 61.09
N PRO A 242 5.00 -37.50 61.89
CA PRO A 242 4.12 -36.38 62.09
C PRO A 242 4.72 -35.41 63.11
N GLU A 243 4.91 -34.17 62.72
CA GLU A 243 5.17 -33.09 63.70
C GLU A 243 3.85 -32.38 64.01
N GLY A 244 3.69 -32.33 65.36
CA GLY A 244 2.53 -31.82 66.01
C GLY A 244 2.50 -30.31 66.17
N GLU A 245 1.31 -29.89 66.50
CA GLU A 245 0.87 -28.57 66.93
C GLU A 245 1.86 -27.80 67.86
N ARG A 246 2.04 -26.53 67.47
CA ARG A 246 1.82 -25.40 68.39
C ARG A 246 1.76 -24.07 67.63
#